data_c57e3c4fc265bdd471a816997dd3b40a
#
_entry.id   c57e3c4fc265bdd471a816997dd3b40a
#
_cell.length_a   1.000
_cell.length_b   1.000
_cell.length_c   1.000
_cell.angle_alpha   90.00
_cell.angle_beta   90.00
_cell.angle_gamma   90.00
#
_symmetry.space_group_name_H-M   'P 1'
#
loop_
_entity.id
_entity.type
_entity.pdbx_description
1 polymer ?
#
loop_
_entity_poly.entity_id
_entity_poly.type
_entity_poly.pdbx_seq_one_letter_code
_entity_poly.pdbx_strand_id
1 'polypeptide(L)'
;MQEIWENVDAHTSNQIKFKLPGWEDAAAGIKSDKAKFGRGIAKIFVFRLIYGGTSYSYANDPDFASVSTSQKFWDGVIDKFYEKYQGWSGWHTKLMQEATTTSKIVMPTGRVYTYSLTKFGDWPRTTILNYPVQGLGADVMAIVRVAFYKRLKQRGFKSLPIITVHDSIVLDALLEEVEALVKLFHEVFKDTPKLFEQWFGKPFNLPLQCEVSTGHNMADLKEFKLAA
;
A
#
# COMPACT_ATOMS: atom_id res chain seq x y z
N MET A 1 1.45 0.93 -12.84
CA MET A 1 2.86 1.36 -12.79
C MET A 1 3.03 2.79 -13.28
N GLN A 2 2.50 3.16 -14.45
CA GLN A 2 2.58 4.52 -14.99
C GLN A 2 2.04 5.58 -14.01
N GLU A 3 0.89 5.35 -13.37
CA GLU A 3 0.29 6.26 -12.38
C GLU A 3 1.23 6.57 -11.20
N ILE A 4 2.03 5.60 -10.75
CA ILE A 4 2.99 5.80 -9.66
C ILE A 4 4.13 6.73 -10.09
N TRP A 5 4.64 6.55 -11.32
CA TRP A 5 5.71 7.38 -11.87
C TRP A 5 5.23 8.81 -12.19
N GLU A 6 3.96 8.96 -12.57
CA GLU A 6 3.34 10.25 -12.88
C GLU A 6 2.77 10.94 -11.63
N ASN A 7 2.93 10.35 -10.44
CA ASN A 7 2.40 10.86 -9.16
C ASN A 7 0.88 11.10 -9.19
N VAL A 8 0.14 10.24 -9.93
CA VAL A 8 -1.32 10.29 -10.01
C VAL A 8 -1.93 9.61 -8.79
N ASP A 9 -2.92 10.24 -8.16
CA ASP A 9 -3.69 9.59 -7.10
C ASP A 9 -4.52 8.41 -7.66
N ALA A 10 -3.99 7.21 -7.48
CA ALA A 10 -4.59 5.98 -7.99
C ALA A 10 -6.04 5.76 -7.52
N HIS A 11 -6.40 6.22 -6.32
CA HIS A 11 -7.76 6.06 -5.80
C HIS A 11 -8.76 6.98 -6.51
N THR A 12 -8.38 8.23 -6.79
CA THR A 12 -9.18 9.16 -7.61
C THR A 12 -9.26 8.66 -9.05
N SER A 13 -8.17 8.21 -9.63
CA SER A 13 -8.15 7.61 -10.96
C SER A 13 -9.09 6.38 -11.07
N ASN A 14 -9.11 5.54 -10.04
CA ASN A 14 -10.00 4.39 -9.96
C ASN A 14 -11.47 4.82 -9.76
N GLN A 15 -11.74 5.81 -8.92
CA GLN A 15 -13.08 6.38 -8.76
C GLN A 15 -13.66 6.83 -10.10
N ILE A 16 -12.88 7.55 -10.89
CA ILE A 16 -13.30 8.06 -12.22
C ILE A 16 -13.52 6.89 -13.20
N LYS A 17 -12.55 5.98 -13.32
CA LYS A 17 -12.63 4.83 -14.25
C LYS A 17 -13.82 3.93 -13.95
N PHE A 18 -14.13 3.70 -12.67
CA PHE A 18 -15.21 2.81 -12.25
C PHE A 18 -16.56 3.52 -12.17
N LYS A 19 -16.59 4.84 -12.34
CA LYS A 19 -17.79 5.70 -12.19
C LYS A 19 -18.44 5.55 -10.80
N LEU A 20 -17.62 5.54 -9.77
CA LEU A 20 -18.08 5.52 -8.38
C LEU A 20 -18.61 6.90 -7.95
N PRO A 21 -19.38 7.03 -6.85
CA PRO A 21 -19.99 8.30 -6.46
C PRO A 21 -19.04 9.49 -6.55
N GLY A 22 -19.51 10.62 -7.09
CA GLY A 22 -18.72 11.86 -7.25
C GLY A 22 -17.59 11.79 -8.27
N TRP A 23 -17.62 10.83 -9.19
CA TRP A 23 -16.58 10.67 -10.21
C TRP A 23 -16.53 11.86 -11.17
N GLU A 24 -17.66 12.53 -11.45
CA GLU A 24 -17.72 13.74 -12.29
C GLU A 24 -16.97 14.89 -11.63
N ASP A 25 -17.21 15.13 -10.33
CA ASP A 25 -16.52 16.16 -9.56
C ASP A 25 -15.00 15.86 -9.51
N ALA A 26 -14.65 14.59 -9.25
CA ALA A 26 -13.27 14.15 -9.22
C ALA A 26 -12.57 14.35 -10.59
N ALA A 27 -13.25 14.06 -11.69
CA ALA A 27 -12.73 14.28 -13.03
C ALA A 27 -12.54 15.77 -13.38
N ALA A 28 -13.41 16.63 -12.82
CA ALA A 28 -13.30 18.09 -12.93
C ALA A 28 -12.32 18.73 -11.93
N GLY A 29 -11.66 17.93 -11.07
CA GLY A 29 -10.77 18.43 -10.01
C GLY A 29 -11.47 19.07 -8.83
N ILE A 30 -12.80 18.92 -8.71
CA ILE A 30 -13.63 19.50 -7.65
C ILE A 30 -13.55 18.61 -6.40
N LYS A 31 -13.12 19.17 -5.28
CA LYS A 31 -13.00 18.49 -3.97
C LYS A 31 -14.33 18.54 -3.18
N SER A 32 -15.40 17.99 -3.75
CA SER A 32 -16.68 17.86 -3.04
C SER A 32 -16.67 16.73 -2.00
N ASP A 33 -17.61 16.74 -1.07
CA ASP A 33 -17.76 15.62 -0.12
C ASP A 33 -18.15 14.32 -0.82
N LYS A 34 -18.93 14.42 -1.91
CA LYS A 34 -19.27 13.28 -2.75
C LYS A 34 -18.03 12.69 -3.44
N ALA A 35 -17.12 13.53 -3.94
CA ALA A 35 -15.86 13.10 -4.51
C ALA A 35 -14.95 12.44 -3.46
N LYS A 36 -14.85 13.01 -2.26
CA LYS A 36 -14.09 12.40 -1.15
C LYS A 36 -14.65 11.04 -0.74
N PHE A 37 -15.99 10.94 -0.62
CA PHE A 37 -16.66 9.68 -0.32
C PHE A 37 -16.34 8.61 -1.37
N GLY A 38 -16.55 8.90 -2.65
CA GLY A 38 -16.30 7.95 -3.74
C GLY A 38 -14.84 7.54 -3.87
N ARG A 39 -13.89 8.44 -3.57
CA ARG A 39 -12.47 8.11 -3.47
C ARG A 39 -12.20 7.13 -2.32
N GLY A 40 -12.86 7.29 -1.18
CA GLY A 40 -12.83 6.35 -0.06
C GLY A 40 -13.34 4.96 -0.46
N ILE A 41 -14.48 4.90 -1.14
CA ILE A 41 -15.05 3.67 -1.69
C ILE A 41 -14.08 3.00 -2.67
N ALA A 42 -13.49 3.77 -3.60
CA ALA A 42 -12.49 3.24 -4.55
C ALA A 42 -11.29 2.63 -3.83
N LYS A 43 -10.80 3.28 -2.77
CA LYS A 43 -9.71 2.78 -1.94
C LYS A 43 -10.06 1.43 -1.29
N ILE A 44 -11.17 1.36 -0.57
CA ILE A 44 -11.60 0.14 0.13
C ILE A 44 -11.88 -1.00 -0.88
N PHE A 45 -12.55 -0.69 -1.99
CA PHE A 45 -12.83 -1.64 -3.06
C PHE A 45 -11.54 -2.28 -3.58
N VAL A 46 -10.55 -1.46 -3.97
CA VAL A 46 -9.28 -1.95 -4.52
C VAL A 46 -8.54 -2.82 -3.52
N PHE A 47 -8.42 -2.38 -2.26
CA PHE A 47 -7.75 -3.18 -1.24
C PHE A 47 -8.41 -4.54 -1.01
N ARG A 48 -9.74 -4.57 -0.93
CA ARG A 48 -10.46 -5.85 -0.75
C ARG A 48 -10.34 -6.75 -1.98
N LEU A 49 -10.39 -6.18 -3.20
CA LEU A 49 -10.23 -6.96 -4.42
C LEU A 49 -8.84 -7.58 -4.53
N ILE A 50 -7.80 -6.82 -4.21
CA ILE A 50 -6.42 -7.29 -4.16
C ILE A 50 -6.29 -8.54 -3.28
N TYR A 51 -7.02 -8.58 -2.19
CA TYR A 51 -7.02 -9.70 -1.25
C TYR A 51 -8.10 -10.76 -1.51
N GLY A 52 -8.68 -10.78 -2.70
CA GLY A 52 -9.60 -11.83 -3.13
C GLY A 52 -11.08 -11.52 -2.91
N GLY A 53 -11.46 -10.25 -2.74
CA GLY A 53 -12.86 -9.81 -2.70
C GLY A 53 -13.62 -10.21 -3.96
N THR A 54 -14.91 -10.50 -3.80
CA THR A 54 -15.81 -10.93 -4.88
C THR A 54 -17.00 -9.98 -5.01
N SER A 55 -17.64 -9.96 -6.15
CA SER A 55 -18.87 -9.16 -6.37
C SER A 55 -19.96 -9.47 -5.35
N TYR A 56 -20.07 -10.74 -4.94
CA TYR A 56 -20.97 -11.14 -3.86
C TYR A 56 -20.62 -10.47 -2.53
N SER A 57 -19.31 -10.45 -2.16
CA SER A 57 -18.87 -9.82 -0.92
C SER A 57 -19.14 -8.32 -0.88
N TYR A 58 -18.94 -7.60 -1.99
CA TYR A 58 -19.24 -6.17 -2.08
C TYR A 58 -20.75 -5.87 -2.03
N ALA A 59 -21.56 -6.66 -2.72
CA ALA A 59 -23.02 -6.48 -2.76
C ALA A 59 -23.69 -6.67 -1.38
N ASN A 60 -23.06 -7.46 -0.50
CA ASN A 60 -23.58 -7.77 0.83
C ASN A 60 -22.85 -7.04 1.98
N ASP A 61 -21.92 -6.16 1.66
CA ASP A 61 -21.13 -5.45 2.65
C ASP A 61 -21.74 -4.09 2.99
N PRO A 62 -21.97 -3.78 4.27
CA PRO A 62 -22.53 -2.50 4.71
C PRO A 62 -21.77 -1.26 4.22
N ASP A 63 -20.44 -1.33 4.09
CA ASP A 63 -19.62 -0.20 3.62
C ASP A 63 -19.95 0.21 2.19
N PHE A 64 -20.48 -0.72 1.38
CA PHE A 64 -20.84 -0.50 -0.03
C PHE A 64 -22.33 -0.37 -0.29
N ALA A 65 -23.18 -0.59 0.71
CA ALA A 65 -24.63 -0.60 0.56
C ALA A 65 -25.19 0.72 -0.02
N SER A 66 -24.59 1.87 0.34
CA SER A 66 -24.97 3.18 -0.18
C SER A 66 -24.55 3.40 -1.65
N VAL A 67 -23.69 2.55 -2.20
CA VAL A 67 -23.28 2.59 -3.62
C VAL A 67 -24.12 1.63 -4.43
N SER A 68 -24.11 0.34 -4.10
CA SER A 68 -24.94 -0.66 -4.76
C SER A 68 -24.97 -1.98 -3.98
N THR A 69 -26.15 -2.57 -3.86
CA THR A 69 -26.35 -3.96 -3.38
C THR A 69 -26.45 -4.95 -4.53
N SER A 70 -26.23 -4.53 -5.78
CA SER A 70 -26.31 -5.37 -6.96
C SER A 70 -24.98 -6.06 -7.23
N GLN A 71 -24.96 -7.39 -7.19
CA GLN A 71 -23.79 -8.17 -7.57
C GLN A 71 -23.37 -7.87 -9.02
N LYS A 72 -24.32 -7.75 -9.95
CA LYS A 72 -24.05 -7.40 -11.36
C LYS A 72 -23.33 -6.05 -11.52
N PHE A 73 -23.66 -5.07 -10.66
CA PHE A 73 -22.94 -3.80 -10.65
C PHE A 73 -21.47 -4.01 -10.29
N TRP A 74 -21.21 -4.78 -9.22
CA TRP A 74 -19.85 -5.05 -8.76
C TRP A 74 -19.05 -5.95 -9.71
N ASP A 75 -19.69 -6.89 -10.42
CA ASP A 75 -19.05 -7.62 -11.51
C ASP A 75 -18.50 -6.64 -12.55
N GLY A 76 -19.33 -5.67 -13.00
CA GLY A 76 -18.87 -4.66 -13.95
C GLY A 76 -17.77 -3.73 -13.44
N VAL A 77 -17.72 -3.46 -12.12
CA VAL A 77 -16.61 -2.69 -11.51
C VAL A 77 -15.33 -3.52 -11.46
N ILE A 78 -15.42 -4.81 -11.11
CA ILE A 78 -14.30 -5.76 -11.10
C ILE A 78 -13.72 -5.92 -12.51
N ASP A 79 -14.57 -6.06 -13.53
CA ASP A 79 -14.14 -6.17 -14.92
C ASP A 79 -13.32 -4.93 -15.35
N LYS A 80 -13.80 -3.72 -15.04
CA LYS A 80 -13.07 -2.48 -15.30
C LYS A 80 -11.72 -2.40 -14.55
N PHE A 81 -11.64 -2.97 -13.35
CA PHE A 81 -10.38 -3.06 -12.62
C PHE A 81 -9.39 -3.95 -13.36
N TYR A 82 -9.78 -5.16 -13.75
CA TYR A 82 -8.90 -6.07 -14.49
C TYR A 82 -8.56 -5.57 -15.89
N GLU A 83 -9.47 -4.85 -16.54
CA GLU A 83 -9.22 -4.15 -17.80
C GLU A 83 -8.11 -3.08 -17.63
N LYS A 84 -8.18 -2.32 -16.55
CA LYS A 84 -7.17 -1.29 -16.24
C LYS A 84 -5.84 -1.89 -15.79
N TYR A 85 -5.87 -2.94 -14.98
CA TYR A 85 -4.71 -3.58 -14.37
C TYR A 85 -4.55 -5.04 -14.86
N GLN A 86 -4.28 -5.20 -16.14
CA GLN A 86 -4.29 -6.50 -16.84
C GLN A 86 -3.37 -7.57 -16.22
N GLY A 87 -2.22 -7.18 -15.63
CA GLY A 87 -1.31 -8.12 -14.99
C GLY A 87 -1.82 -8.72 -13.67
N TRP A 88 -2.86 -8.12 -13.07
CA TRP A 88 -3.29 -8.48 -11.73
C TRP A 88 -3.93 -9.88 -11.66
N SER A 89 -4.83 -10.19 -12.60
CA SER A 89 -5.50 -11.50 -12.66
C SER A 89 -4.50 -12.63 -12.85
N GLY A 90 -3.55 -12.45 -13.77
CA GLY A 90 -2.47 -13.43 -14.00
C GLY A 90 -1.57 -13.64 -12.77
N TRP A 91 -1.28 -12.56 -12.04
CA TRP A 91 -0.50 -12.65 -10.81
C TRP A 91 -1.26 -13.43 -9.71
N HIS A 92 -2.55 -13.17 -9.50
CA HIS A 92 -3.38 -13.93 -8.57
C HIS A 92 -3.42 -15.43 -8.92
N THR A 93 -3.62 -15.74 -10.21
CA THR A 93 -3.63 -17.13 -10.70
C THR A 93 -2.30 -17.82 -10.41
N LYS A 94 -1.18 -17.14 -10.69
CA LYS A 94 0.17 -17.66 -10.44
C LYS A 94 0.42 -17.93 -8.95
N LEU A 95 0.05 -17.01 -8.06
CA LEU A 95 0.20 -17.20 -6.62
C LEU A 95 -0.63 -18.38 -6.12
N MET A 96 -1.88 -18.49 -6.57
CA MET A 96 -2.73 -19.62 -6.20
C MET A 96 -2.16 -20.95 -6.69
N GLN A 97 -1.69 -21.00 -7.93
CA GLN A 97 -1.08 -22.20 -8.50
C GLN A 97 0.18 -22.60 -7.72
N GLU A 98 1.07 -21.66 -7.41
CA GLU A 98 2.29 -21.91 -6.64
C GLU A 98 1.94 -22.47 -5.24
N ALA A 99 1.02 -21.78 -4.50
CA ALA A 99 0.62 -22.19 -3.17
C ALA A 99 -0.06 -23.57 -3.16
N THR A 100 -0.91 -23.87 -4.13
CA THR A 100 -1.64 -25.16 -4.18
C THR A 100 -0.74 -26.32 -4.61
N THR A 101 0.31 -26.05 -5.40
CA THR A 101 1.24 -27.09 -5.88
C THR A 101 2.35 -27.37 -4.88
N THR A 102 2.90 -26.34 -4.25
CA THR A 102 4.09 -26.44 -3.40
C THR A 102 3.81 -26.30 -1.90
N SER A 103 2.59 -25.95 -1.53
CA SER A 103 2.17 -25.57 -0.17
C SER A 103 2.94 -24.36 0.40
N LYS A 104 3.61 -23.58 -0.46
CA LYS A 104 4.42 -22.43 -0.04
C LYS A 104 4.53 -21.38 -1.13
N ILE A 105 4.84 -20.15 -0.71
CA ILE A 105 5.28 -19.04 -1.58
C ILE A 105 6.60 -18.52 -1.01
N VAL A 106 7.59 -18.32 -1.87
CA VAL A 106 8.88 -17.73 -1.53
C VAL A 106 8.95 -16.32 -2.07
N MET A 107 9.12 -15.34 -1.16
CA MET A 107 9.23 -13.94 -1.51
C MET A 107 10.62 -13.59 -2.08
N PRO A 108 10.74 -12.49 -2.85
CA PRO A 108 12.04 -12.00 -3.33
C PRO A 108 13.07 -11.77 -2.21
N THR A 109 12.62 -11.49 -0.99
CA THR A 109 13.44 -11.31 0.22
C THR A 109 13.90 -12.62 0.87
N GLY A 110 13.47 -13.77 0.33
CA GLY A 110 13.71 -15.08 0.92
C GLY A 110 12.71 -15.49 2.01
N ARG A 111 11.76 -14.62 2.36
CA ARG A 111 10.66 -14.97 3.29
C ARG A 111 9.81 -16.08 2.68
N VAL A 112 9.48 -17.10 3.46
CA VAL A 112 8.66 -18.23 3.06
C VAL A 112 7.34 -18.20 3.80
N TYR A 113 6.23 -18.26 3.07
CA TYR A 113 4.90 -18.50 3.62
C TYR A 113 4.48 -19.93 3.29
N THR A 114 4.02 -20.65 4.30
CA THR A 114 3.48 -22.02 4.15
C THR A 114 1.97 -22.00 4.31
N TYR A 115 1.30 -22.81 3.51
CA TYR A 115 -0.16 -22.90 3.49
C TYR A 115 -0.63 -24.35 3.60
N SER A 116 -1.77 -24.54 4.21
CA SER A 116 -2.48 -25.82 4.28
C SER A 116 -3.96 -25.60 3.99
N LEU A 117 -4.65 -26.67 3.68
CA LEU A 117 -6.10 -26.64 3.52
C LEU A 117 -6.78 -26.17 4.82
N THR A 118 -7.86 -25.42 4.68
CA THR A 118 -8.73 -25.04 5.79
C THR A 118 -9.44 -26.29 6.32
N LYS A 119 -10.12 -26.15 7.46
CA LYS A 119 -10.96 -27.21 8.02
C LYS A 119 -12.11 -27.67 7.09
N PHE A 120 -12.42 -26.87 6.05
CA PHE A 120 -13.43 -27.20 5.04
C PHE A 120 -12.84 -27.84 3.77
N GLY A 121 -11.52 -28.07 3.71
CA GLY A 121 -10.86 -28.66 2.56
C GLY A 121 -10.45 -27.67 1.46
N ASP A 122 -10.68 -26.37 1.65
CA ASP A 122 -10.35 -25.34 0.69
C ASP A 122 -8.99 -24.71 0.98
N TRP A 123 -8.33 -24.20 -0.05
CA TRP A 123 -7.13 -23.37 0.13
C TRP A 123 -7.51 -21.97 0.64
N PRO A 124 -6.76 -21.40 1.61
CA PRO A 124 -7.06 -20.08 2.21
C PRO A 124 -6.72 -18.95 1.23
N ARG A 125 -7.53 -18.78 0.19
CA ARG A 125 -7.30 -17.86 -0.93
C ARG A 125 -6.93 -16.45 -0.48
N THR A 126 -7.70 -15.86 0.44
CA THR A 126 -7.45 -14.50 0.94
C THR A 126 -6.07 -14.38 1.59
N THR A 127 -5.67 -15.36 2.40
CA THR A 127 -4.35 -15.40 3.04
C THR A 127 -3.23 -15.54 2.02
N ILE A 128 -3.42 -16.41 1.01
CA ILE A 128 -2.45 -16.63 -0.07
C ILE A 128 -2.21 -15.35 -0.88
N LEU A 129 -3.25 -14.57 -1.16
CA LEU A 129 -3.14 -13.33 -1.92
C LEU A 129 -2.66 -12.14 -1.07
N ASN A 130 -2.97 -12.13 0.23
CA ASN A 130 -2.65 -11.03 1.14
C ASN A 130 -1.20 -11.08 1.64
N TYR A 131 -0.74 -12.23 2.15
CA TYR A 131 0.54 -12.34 2.86
C TYR A 131 1.75 -11.90 2.02
N PRO A 132 1.86 -12.23 0.72
CA PRO A 132 2.97 -11.75 -0.10
C PRO A 132 3.04 -10.23 -0.19
N VAL A 133 1.89 -9.55 -0.32
CA VAL A 133 1.83 -8.08 -0.41
C VAL A 133 2.21 -7.44 0.92
N GLN A 134 1.56 -7.85 2.00
CA GLN A 134 1.82 -7.31 3.34
C GLN A 134 3.24 -7.61 3.82
N GLY A 135 3.73 -8.83 3.55
CA GLY A 135 5.06 -9.22 3.94
C GLY A 135 6.16 -8.48 3.18
N LEU A 136 5.97 -8.22 1.88
CA LEU A 136 6.90 -7.39 1.12
C LEU A 136 6.94 -5.96 1.68
N GLY A 137 5.79 -5.38 2.00
CA GLY A 137 5.71 -4.08 2.66
C GLY A 137 6.48 -4.05 3.98
N ALA A 138 6.32 -5.07 4.82
CA ALA A 138 7.04 -5.20 6.08
C ALA A 138 8.56 -5.34 5.87
N ASP A 139 8.99 -6.10 4.85
CA ASP A 139 10.42 -6.25 4.51
C ASP A 139 11.02 -4.94 4.02
N VAL A 140 10.29 -4.18 3.18
CA VAL A 140 10.70 -2.83 2.74
C VAL A 140 10.85 -1.89 3.93
N MET A 141 9.89 -1.88 4.86
CA MET A 141 9.99 -1.07 6.09
C MET A 141 11.15 -1.47 6.98
N ALA A 142 11.52 -2.76 7.00
CA ALA A 142 12.72 -3.21 7.72
C ALA A 142 13.99 -2.63 7.10
N ILE A 143 14.10 -2.58 5.76
CA ILE A 143 15.21 -1.94 5.05
C ILE A 143 15.29 -0.45 5.41
N VAL A 144 14.16 0.26 5.27
CA VAL A 144 14.06 1.69 5.59
C VAL A 144 14.54 1.96 7.01
N ARG A 145 14.01 1.22 7.99
CA ARG A 145 14.36 1.37 9.40
C ARG A 145 15.86 1.16 9.67
N VAL A 146 16.44 0.10 9.11
CA VAL A 146 17.87 -0.21 9.29
C VAL A 146 18.74 0.84 8.59
N ALA A 147 18.41 1.22 7.36
CA ALA A 147 19.17 2.22 6.63
C ALA A 147 19.09 3.60 7.31
N PHE A 148 17.89 3.99 7.76
CA PHE A 148 17.67 5.23 8.49
C PHE A 148 18.49 5.27 9.77
N TYR A 149 18.39 4.24 10.62
CA TYR A 149 19.13 4.18 11.89
C TYR A 149 20.64 4.23 11.68
N LYS A 150 21.17 3.49 10.70
CA LYS A 150 22.61 3.53 10.38
C LYS A 150 23.06 4.93 9.99
N ARG A 151 22.35 5.61 9.09
CA ARG A 151 22.69 6.97 8.64
C ARG A 151 22.51 8.01 9.74
N LEU A 152 21.49 7.86 10.58
CA LEU A 152 21.27 8.69 11.77
C LEU A 152 22.50 8.65 12.68
N LYS A 153 22.99 7.45 13.01
CA LYS A 153 24.20 7.28 13.82
C LYS A 153 25.46 7.81 13.13
N GLN A 154 25.66 7.53 11.86
CA GLN A 154 26.82 8.01 11.09
C GLN A 154 26.91 9.52 11.01
N ARG A 155 25.77 10.21 10.98
CA ARG A 155 25.69 11.68 10.92
C ARG A 155 25.68 12.35 12.30
N GLY A 156 25.75 11.57 13.38
CA GLY A 156 25.84 12.09 14.75
C GLY A 156 24.56 12.69 15.30
N PHE A 157 23.40 12.35 14.74
CA PHE A 157 22.12 12.79 15.29
C PHE A 157 21.91 12.28 16.71
N LYS A 158 21.32 13.11 17.55
CA LYS A 158 20.95 12.79 18.94
C LYS A 158 19.51 12.27 19.03
N SER A 159 18.67 12.63 18.08
CA SER A 159 17.29 12.13 17.94
C SER A 159 17.28 10.61 17.79
N LEU A 160 16.22 9.97 18.30
CA LEU A 160 16.13 8.50 18.35
C LEU A 160 14.81 8.00 17.77
N PRO A 161 14.83 6.94 16.93
CA PRO A 161 13.61 6.20 16.62
C PRO A 161 13.15 5.43 17.85
N ILE A 162 11.91 5.62 18.25
CA ILE A 162 11.34 5.07 19.49
C ILE A 162 10.31 3.97 19.25
N ILE A 163 9.57 4.05 18.14
CA ILE A 163 8.55 3.06 17.83
C ILE A 163 8.37 2.90 16.32
N THR A 164 7.99 1.70 15.90
CA THR A 164 7.55 1.41 14.52
C THR A 164 6.15 0.85 14.59
N VAL A 165 5.21 1.45 13.87
CA VAL A 165 3.81 1.02 13.80
C VAL A 165 3.48 0.79 12.33
N HIS A 166 3.32 -0.48 11.92
CA HIS A 166 3.05 -0.88 10.54
C HIS A 166 4.05 -0.27 9.53
N ASP A 167 3.63 0.77 8.82
CA ASP A 167 4.35 1.49 7.78
C ASP A 167 4.89 2.85 8.24
N SER A 168 4.86 3.13 9.53
CA SER A 168 5.37 4.37 10.12
C SER A 168 6.52 4.14 11.10
N ILE A 169 7.40 5.12 11.19
CA ILE A 169 8.50 5.20 12.17
C ILE A 169 8.35 6.49 12.94
N VAL A 170 8.27 6.38 14.26
CA VAL A 170 8.14 7.52 15.18
C VAL A 170 9.49 7.78 15.83
N LEU A 171 9.87 9.05 15.88
CA LEU A 171 11.11 9.51 16.50
C LEU A 171 10.78 10.43 17.69
N ASP A 172 11.62 10.33 18.72
CA ASP A 172 11.84 11.42 19.67
C ASP A 172 12.92 12.33 19.07
N ALA A 173 12.51 13.50 18.59
CA ALA A 173 13.35 14.36 17.77
C ALA A 173 13.69 15.66 18.49
N LEU A 174 14.97 16.01 18.50
CA LEU A 174 15.41 17.34 18.88
C LEU A 174 14.91 18.37 17.86
N LEU A 175 14.38 19.48 18.33
CA LEU A 175 13.75 20.49 17.48
C LEU A 175 14.69 21.01 16.39
N GLU A 176 15.96 21.23 16.73
CA GLU A 176 17.01 21.68 15.82
C GLU A 176 17.42 20.64 14.76
N GLU A 177 17.07 19.36 14.95
CA GLU A 177 17.38 18.28 14.04
C GLU A 177 16.23 17.94 13.07
N VAL A 178 15.02 18.44 13.32
CA VAL A 178 13.79 18.03 12.60
C VAL A 178 13.95 18.16 11.08
N GLU A 179 14.37 19.31 10.57
CA GLU A 179 14.50 19.52 9.12
C GLU A 179 15.53 18.56 8.50
N ALA A 180 16.64 18.34 9.16
CA ALA A 180 17.68 17.43 8.70
C ALA A 180 17.24 15.97 8.75
N LEU A 181 16.43 15.60 9.75
CA LEU A 181 15.80 14.27 9.85
C LEU A 181 14.80 14.03 8.72
N VAL A 182 13.98 15.02 8.39
CA VAL A 182 13.04 14.92 7.26
C VAL A 182 13.80 14.71 5.94
N LYS A 183 14.87 15.48 5.69
CA LYS A 183 15.74 15.27 4.53
C LYS A 183 16.33 13.86 4.50
N LEU A 184 16.78 13.37 5.64
CA LEU A 184 17.33 12.02 5.77
C LEU A 184 16.27 10.94 5.47
N PHE A 185 15.03 11.09 5.92
CA PHE A 185 13.94 10.18 5.58
C PHE A 185 13.71 10.12 4.07
N HIS A 186 13.55 11.26 3.41
CA HIS A 186 13.35 11.31 1.96
C HIS A 186 14.53 10.67 1.20
N GLU A 187 15.77 10.90 1.66
CA GLU A 187 16.96 10.26 1.09
C GLU A 187 16.90 8.73 1.23
N VAL A 188 16.57 8.22 2.41
CA VAL A 188 16.46 6.77 2.66
C VAL A 188 15.39 6.14 1.80
N PHE A 189 14.21 6.75 1.70
CA PHE A 189 13.12 6.22 0.87
C PHE A 189 13.51 6.21 -0.61
N LYS A 190 14.17 7.26 -1.10
CA LYS A 190 14.69 7.33 -2.47
C LYS A 190 15.71 6.23 -2.76
N ASP A 191 16.56 5.89 -1.78
CA ASP A 191 17.60 4.87 -1.94
C ASP A 191 17.10 3.44 -1.69
N THR A 192 15.94 3.26 -1.08
CA THR A 192 15.41 1.95 -0.69
C THR A 192 15.33 0.94 -1.85
N PRO A 193 14.91 1.31 -3.08
CA PRO A 193 14.93 0.39 -4.21
C PRO A 193 16.32 -0.19 -4.50
N LYS A 194 17.36 0.65 -4.45
CA LYS A 194 18.75 0.25 -4.64
C LYS A 194 19.25 -0.63 -3.49
N LEU A 195 18.89 -0.30 -2.25
CA LEU A 195 19.22 -1.11 -1.08
C LEU A 195 18.55 -2.49 -1.14
N PHE A 196 17.31 -2.55 -1.59
CA PHE A 196 16.59 -3.81 -1.80
C PHE A 196 17.36 -4.72 -2.78
N GLU A 197 17.76 -4.17 -3.93
CA GLU A 197 18.54 -4.91 -4.92
C GLU A 197 19.90 -5.36 -4.37
N GLN A 198 20.59 -4.51 -3.64
CA GLN A 198 21.87 -4.85 -3.02
C GLN A 198 21.76 -5.98 -1.97
N TRP A 199 20.67 -6.01 -1.19
CA TRP A 199 20.52 -6.97 -0.11
C TRP A 199 19.95 -8.31 -0.56
N PHE A 200 19.06 -8.29 -1.56
CA PHE A 200 18.32 -9.49 -1.98
C PHE A 200 18.63 -9.95 -3.40
N GLY A 201 19.42 -9.20 -4.16
CA GLY A 201 19.75 -9.54 -5.55
C GLY A 201 18.54 -9.54 -6.49
N LYS A 202 17.48 -8.83 -6.13
CA LYS A 202 16.24 -8.75 -6.91
C LYS A 202 15.89 -7.29 -7.22
N PRO A 203 15.48 -6.97 -8.45
CA PRO A 203 15.13 -5.60 -8.80
C PRO A 203 13.88 -5.14 -8.05
N PHE A 204 13.89 -3.87 -7.63
CA PHE A 204 12.74 -3.18 -7.06
C PHE A 204 12.58 -1.85 -7.80
N ASN A 205 11.72 -1.82 -8.80
CA ASN A 205 11.59 -0.70 -9.77
C ASN A 205 10.41 0.21 -9.46
N LEU A 206 10.07 0.37 -8.19
CA LEU A 206 9.03 1.31 -7.78
C LEU A 206 9.66 2.46 -7.00
N PRO A 207 9.30 3.72 -7.29
CA PRO A 207 9.68 4.84 -6.45
C PRO A 207 8.94 4.72 -5.12
N LEU A 208 9.63 5.01 -4.04
CA LEU A 208 9.05 5.07 -2.71
C LEU A 208 9.08 6.52 -2.23
N GLN A 209 7.99 6.94 -1.61
CA GLN A 209 7.83 8.25 -1.01
C GLN A 209 7.38 8.09 0.43
N CYS A 210 7.61 9.10 1.26
CA CYS A 210 7.08 9.17 2.61
C CYS A 210 6.46 10.54 2.86
N GLU A 211 5.46 10.55 3.70
CA GLU A 211 4.91 11.76 4.32
C GLU A 211 5.51 11.86 5.72
N VAL A 212 5.83 13.07 6.12
CA VAL A 212 6.38 13.32 7.47
C VAL A 212 5.45 14.27 8.19
N SER A 213 5.15 13.95 9.44
CA SER A 213 4.39 14.81 10.35
C SER A 213 5.19 15.08 11.61
N THR A 214 5.06 16.27 12.16
CA THR A 214 5.70 16.69 13.41
C THR A 214 4.70 17.25 14.39
N GLY A 215 4.97 17.14 15.68
CA GLY A 215 4.13 17.68 16.75
C GLY A 215 4.80 17.47 18.11
N HIS A 216 4.28 18.12 19.14
CA HIS A 216 4.76 17.93 20.51
C HIS A 216 4.35 16.58 21.11
N ASN A 217 3.35 15.93 20.53
CA ASN A 217 2.85 14.61 20.90
C ASN A 217 2.11 13.97 19.73
N MET A 218 1.72 12.71 19.86
CA MET A 218 1.06 11.95 18.80
C MET A 218 -0.32 12.47 18.38
N ALA A 219 -0.98 13.28 19.24
CA ALA A 219 -2.31 13.86 18.95
C ALA A 219 -2.23 15.17 18.17
N ASP A 220 -1.10 15.87 18.21
CA ASP A 220 -0.90 17.20 17.61
C ASP A 220 -0.10 17.15 16.29
N LEU A 221 0.05 15.98 15.70
CA LEU A 221 0.84 15.80 14.48
C LEU A 221 0.26 16.60 13.31
N LYS A 222 1.12 17.38 12.65
CA LYS A 222 0.81 18.14 11.44
C LYS A 222 1.81 17.79 10.35
N GLU A 223 1.32 17.73 9.11
CA GLU A 223 2.19 17.51 7.94
C GLU A 223 3.34 18.53 7.93
N PHE A 224 4.55 18.02 7.81
CA PHE A 224 5.76 18.84 7.69
C PHE A 224 6.20 18.88 6.23
N LYS A 225 6.26 20.08 5.67
CA LYS A 225 6.76 20.31 4.30
C LYS A 225 8.11 20.98 4.38
N LEU A 226 9.09 20.41 3.68
CA LEU A 226 10.37 21.11 3.49
C LEU A 226 10.11 22.42 2.74
N ALA A 227 10.71 23.50 3.20
CA ALA A 227 10.75 24.73 2.43
C ALA A 227 11.46 24.44 1.09
N ALA A 228 10.86 24.94 0.00
CA ALA A 228 11.37 24.76 -1.35
C ALA A 228 12.72 25.45 -1.54
#